data_7c0851bd3f6680ab1d75b6b9effaf692
#
_entry.id   7c0851bd3f6680ab1d75b6b9effaf692
#
_cell.length_a   1.000
_cell.length_b   1.000
_cell.length_c   1.000
_cell.angle_alpha   90.00
_cell.angle_beta   90.00
_cell.angle_gamma   90.00
#
_symmetry.space_group_name_H-M   'P 1'
#
loop_
_entity.id
_entity.type
_entity.pdbx_description
1 polymer ?
#
loop_
_entity_poly.entity_id
_entity_poly.type
_entity_poly.pdbx_seq_one_letter_code
_entity_poly.pdbx_strand_id
1 'polypeptide(L)'
;MFENPSSLFPMARFVPYMGVIWTIHEASKLGFYNGHPEWCNVGQGQPEVGEITGAPPRINSVSLEEPIDAAYGPVGGTPEVRAAVADWINRTYRRGLKPYSAENISFASGGRLALTRLFSIFKDGSRIAYKNPDYTAYEDYLYPLRHSCELIELRAQEKNGFMVSDTEFSEFIKQYRPDAYIFSNPCNPTGQSVKGGSLANYVDICRKENCLLGCDEFYATFAYEEDGSPSKEPVSVLPFIEDVNKDPVVVFDGLTKGFRY
;
A
#
# COMPACT_ATOMS: atom_id res chain seq x y z
N MET A 1 23.89 -19.51 1.59
CA MET A 1 23.65 -19.01 2.97
C MET A 1 24.27 -17.62 3.01
N PHE A 2 23.46 -16.56 3.13
CA PHE A 2 24.08 -15.24 3.32
C PHE A 2 24.73 -15.28 4.69
N GLU A 3 26.04 -15.04 4.74
CA GLU A 3 26.73 -14.82 5.99
C GLU A 3 26.04 -13.63 6.68
N ASN A 4 25.77 -13.80 7.96
CA ASN A 4 25.14 -12.75 8.76
C ASN A 4 26.04 -11.50 8.70
N PRO A 5 25.62 -10.40 8.05
CA PRO A 5 26.46 -9.20 7.90
C PRO A 5 26.86 -8.58 9.23
N SER A 6 26.23 -8.95 10.34
CA SER A 6 26.63 -8.54 11.67
C SER A 6 28.04 -9.02 12.06
N SER A 7 28.61 -10.00 11.35
CA SER A 7 30.01 -10.42 11.54
C SER A 7 31.00 -9.40 10.98
N LEU A 8 30.62 -8.73 9.86
CA LEU A 8 31.45 -7.70 9.21
C LEU A 8 31.10 -6.29 9.72
N PHE A 9 29.84 -6.08 10.06
CA PHE A 9 29.30 -4.79 10.50
C PHE A 9 28.52 -4.97 11.80
N PRO A 10 29.19 -4.97 12.98
CA PRO A 10 28.53 -5.23 14.26
C PRO A 10 27.37 -4.29 14.59
N MET A 11 27.36 -3.08 13.99
CA MET A 11 26.27 -2.10 14.16
C MET A 11 25.12 -2.27 13.14
N ALA A 12 25.25 -3.19 12.16
CA ALA A 12 24.20 -3.47 11.19
C ALA A 12 23.31 -4.62 11.67
N ARG A 13 22.01 -4.47 11.48
CA ARG A 13 21.05 -5.55 11.70
C ARG A 13 20.93 -6.41 10.45
N PHE A 14 20.88 -7.71 10.63
CA PHE A 14 20.44 -8.59 9.56
C PHE A 14 18.94 -8.47 9.38
N VAL A 15 18.52 -8.14 8.14
CA VAL A 15 17.11 -8.16 7.73
C VAL A 15 16.97 -9.32 6.73
N PRO A 16 16.27 -10.41 7.09
CA PRO A 16 16.10 -11.55 6.20
C PRO A 16 15.25 -11.17 5.00
N TYR A 17 15.45 -11.83 3.87
CA TYR A 17 14.49 -11.75 2.78
C TYR A 17 13.18 -12.41 3.20
N MET A 18 12.07 -11.75 2.92
CA MET A 18 10.72 -12.25 3.23
C MET A 18 9.83 -12.27 1.98
N GLY A 19 8.76 -13.07 2.05
CA GLY A 19 7.74 -13.14 1.02
C GLY A 19 8.28 -13.49 -0.37
N VAL A 20 7.84 -12.75 -1.37
CA VAL A 20 8.19 -12.96 -2.78
C VAL A 20 9.70 -12.88 -3.03
N ILE A 21 10.40 -11.97 -2.36
CA ILE A 21 11.86 -11.82 -2.54
C ILE A 21 12.59 -13.08 -2.08
N TRP A 22 12.19 -13.63 -0.94
CA TRP A 22 12.72 -14.90 -0.46
C TRP A 22 12.43 -16.05 -1.44
N THR A 23 11.19 -16.16 -1.93
CA THR A 23 10.78 -17.19 -2.88
C THR A 23 11.60 -17.14 -4.16
N ILE A 24 11.78 -15.95 -4.76
CA ILE A 24 12.59 -15.76 -5.97
C ILE A 24 14.06 -16.10 -5.69
N HIS A 25 14.57 -15.69 -4.55
CA HIS A 25 15.94 -16.01 -4.16
C HIS A 25 16.16 -17.53 -4.03
N GLU A 26 15.25 -18.27 -3.38
CA GLU A 26 15.35 -19.72 -3.27
C GLU A 26 15.22 -20.40 -4.64
N ALA A 27 14.30 -19.95 -5.49
CA ALA A 27 14.14 -20.47 -6.85
C ALA A 27 15.40 -20.23 -7.70
N SER A 28 16.08 -19.09 -7.55
CA SER A 28 17.31 -18.79 -8.29
C SER A 28 18.45 -19.74 -7.99
N LYS A 29 18.52 -20.29 -6.78
CA LYS A 29 19.49 -21.33 -6.40
C LYS A 29 19.27 -22.64 -7.15
N LEU A 30 18.05 -22.85 -7.66
CA LEU A 30 17.65 -24.00 -8.45
C LEU A 30 17.68 -23.74 -9.96
N GLY A 31 18.25 -22.60 -10.38
CA GLY A 31 18.40 -22.24 -11.78
C GLY A 31 17.32 -21.33 -12.36
N PHE A 32 16.36 -20.88 -11.55
CA PHE A 32 15.35 -19.92 -12.02
C PHE A 32 15.96 -18.56 -12.37
N TYR A 33 15.52 -18.02 -13.51
CA TYR A 33 15.66 -16.62 -13.90
C TYR A 33 14.44 -16.17 -14.71
N ASN A 34 14.17 -14.88 -14.73
CA ASN A 34 13.03 -14.34 -15.50
C ASN A 34 13.19 -14.64 -16.99
N GLY A 35 12.15 -15.24 -17.57
CA GLY A 35 12.16 -15.67 -18.99
C GLY A 35 12.78 -17.05 -19.23
N HIS A 36 13.12 -17.81 -18.18
CA HIS A 36 13.57 -19.18 -18.33
C HIS A 36 12.47 -20.05 -18.97
N PRO A 37 12.76 -20.80 -20.08
CA PRO A 37 11.74 -21.46 -20.88
C PRO A 37 11.01 -22.61 -20.15
N GLU A 38 11.66 -23.21 -19.16
CA GLU A 38 11.12 -24.37 -18.41
C GLU A 38 10.48 -23.97 -17.06
N TRP A 39 10.46 -22.68 -16.72
CA TRP A 39 9.92 -22.20 -15.47
C TRP A 39 8.68 -21.32 -15.69
N CYS A 40 7.64 -21.53 -14.89
CA CYS A 40 6.49 -20.66 -14.83
C CYS A 40 6.53 -19.86 -13.52
N ASN A 41 6.75 -18.55 -13.62
CA ASN A 41 6.75 -17.66 -12.47
C ASN A 41 5.32 -17.27 -12.10
N VAL A 42 4.75 -17.92 -11.09
CA VAL A 42 3.46 -17.57 -10.49
C VAL A 42 3.64 -16.92 -9.10
N GLY A 43 4.87 -16.66 -8.68
CA GLY A 43 5.20 -16.10 -7.37
C GLY A 43 5.04 -14.59 -7.28
N GLN A 44 5.13 -13.87 -8.40
CA GLN A 44 5.01 -12.42 -8.44
C GLN A 44 4.11 -11.97 -9.58
N GLY A 45 2.94 -11.45 -9.24
CA GLY A 45 2.05 -10.80 -10.20
C GLY A 45 2.54 -9.40 -10.57
N GLN A 46 2.32 -9.04 -11.83
CA GLN A 46 2.51 -7.68 -12.33
C GLN A 46 1.41 -7.34 -13.35
N PRO A 47 1.07 -6.06 -13.54
CA PRO A 47 0.17 -5.67 -14.61
C PRO A 47 0.74 -6.05 -15.98
N GLU A 48 -0.15 -6.31 -16.95
CA GLU A 48 0.25 -6.52 -18.34
C GLU A 48 1.04 -5.31 -18.84
N VAL A 49 2.23 -5.55 -19.38
CA VAL A 49 3.14 -4.51 -19.86
C VAL A 49 3.13 -4.37 -21.39
N GLY A 50 2.49 -5.31 -22.10
CA GLY A 50 2.27 -5.27 -23.53
C GLY A 50 1.19 -4.29 -23.97
N GLU A 51 0.83 -4.33 -25.24
CA GLU A 51 -0.29 -3.58 -25.77
C GLU A 51 -1.61 -4.19 -25.31
N ILE A 52 -2.52 -3.33 -24.83
CA ILE A 52 -3.88 -3.72 -24.46
C ILE A 52 -4.84 -2.86 -25.28
N THR A 53 -5.74 -3.52 -26.01
CA THR A 53 -6.75 -2.83 -26.81
C THR A 53 -7.59 -1.88 -25.95
N GLY A 54 -7.66 -0.61 -26.35
CA GLY A 54 -8.40 0.43 -25.64
C GLY A 54 -7.67 1.05 -24.44
N ALA A 55 -6.50 0.54 -24.06
CA ALA A 55 -5.71 1.20 -23.02
C ALA A 55 -4.88 2.36 -23.60
N PRO A 56 -4.58 3.41 -22.81
CA PRO A 56 -3.65 4.45 -23.21
C PRO A 56 -2.28 3.87 -23.56
N PRO A 57 -1.55 4.46 -24.51
CA PRO A 57 -0.18 4.05 -24.80
C PRO A 57 0.71 4.30 -23.58
N ARG A 58 1.70 3.44 -23.38
CA ARG A 58 2.71 3.65 -22.33
C ARG A 58 3.69 4.75 -22.76
N ILE A 59 4.18 5.49 -21.79
CA ILE A 59 5.29 6.44 -22.00
C ILE A 59 6.56 5.60 -22.21
N ASN A 60 7.15 5.67 -23.41
CA ASN A 60 8.35 4.93 -23.76
C ASN A 60 9.63 5.75 -23.60
N SER A 61 9.50 7.08 -23.55
CA SER A 61 10.62 8.00 -23.38
C SER A 61 10.17 9.27 -22.70
N VAL A 62 11.07 9.89 -21.96
CA VAL A 62 10.92 11.22 -21.38
C VAL A 62 12.05 12.06 -21.90
N SER A 63 11.74 13.22 -22.51
CA SER A 63 12.74 14.17 -22.94
C SER A 63 13.17 15.07 -21.78
N LEU A 64 14.45 15.40 -21.71
CA LEU A 64 15.04 16.37 -20.80
C LEU A 64 15.63 17.51 -21.65
N GLU A 65 14.77 18.33 -22.23
CA GLU A 65 15.16 19.36 -23.21
C GLU A 65 15.62 20.64 -22.53
N GLU A 66 15.02 20.97 -21.38
CA GLU A 66 15.32 22.19 -20.66
C GLU A 66 16.24 21.94 -19.47
N PRO A 67 17.15 22.85 -19.14
CA PRO A 67 18.02 22.71 -17.97
C PRO A 67 17.27 22.47 -16.65
N ILE A 68 16.05 22.97 -16.54
CA ILE A 68 15.20 22.78 -15.35
C ILE A 68 14.75 21.33 -15.18
N ASP A 69 14.67 20.55 -16.26
CA ASP A 69 14.28 19.14 -16.22
C ASP A 69 15.31 18.26 -15.50
N ALA A 70 16.56 18.72 -15.45
CA ALA A 70 17.66 18.09 -14.73
C ALA A 70 17.88 18.65 -13.31
N ALA A 71 17.12 19.66 -12.91
CA ALA A 71 17.24 20.27 -11.59
C ALA A 71 16.56 19.47 -10.48
N TYR A 72 16.88 19.78 -9.23
CA TYR A 72 16.16 19.21 -8.10
C TYR A 72 14.68 19.62 -8.11
N GLY A 73 13.80 18.62 -8.11
CA GLY A 73 12.37 18.85 -7.92
C GLY A 73 12.01 19.17 -6.46
N PRO A 74 10.84 19.80 -6.24
CA PRO A 74 10.32 20.04 -4.90
C PRO A 74 10.07 18.72 -4.14
N VAL A 75 10.34 18.74 -2.84
CA VAL A 75 10.03 17.61 -1.97
C VAL A 75 8.51 17.32 -2.02
N GLY A 76 8.16 16.07 -2.29
CA GLY A 76 6.77 15.65 -2.40
C GLY A 76 6.11 15.92 -3.77
N GLY A 77 6.87 16.39 -4.78
CA GLY A 77 6.39 16.65 -6.15
C GLY A 77 6.00 18.10 -6.42
N THR A 78 5.96 18.48 -7.70
CA THR A 78 5.59 19.84 -8.08
C THR A 78 4.13 20.14 -7.75
N PRO A 79 3.76 21.41 -7.47
CA PRO A 79 2.38 21.78 -7.17
C PRO A 79 1.39 21.37 -8.26
N GLU A 80 1.78 21.46 -9.53
CA GLU A 80 0.96 21.13 -10.69
C GLU A 80 0.60 19.64 -10.72
N VAL A 81 1.59 18.78 -10.51
CA VAL A 81 1.39 17.32 -10.50
C VAL A 81 0.56 16.91 -9.29
N ARG A 82 0.82 17.50 -8.12
CA ARG A 82 0.02 17.27 -6.91
C ARG A 82 -1.43 17.72 -7.11
N ALA A 83 -1.65 18.88 -7.73
CA ALA A 83 -2.98 19.37 -8.05
C ALA A 83 -3.73 18.46 -9.04
N ALA A 84 -3.04 17.95 -10.06
CA ALA A 84 -3.63 17.01 -11.03
C ALA A 84 -4.14 15.72 -10.35
N VAL A 85 -3.37 15.18 -9.38
CA VAL A 85 -3.80 14.01 -8.61
C VAL A 85 -4.95 14.36 -7.67
N ALA A 86 -4.91 15.51 -6.99
CA ALA A 86 -6.01 15.96 -6.15
C ALA A 86 -7.31 16.10 -6.97
N ASP A 87 -7.23 16.66 -8.17
CA ASP A 87 -8.33 16.79 -9.11
C ASP A 87 -8.89 15.42 -9.53
N TRP A 88 -8.02 14.46 -9.84
CA TRP A 88 -8.42 13.11 -10.17
C TRP A 88 -9.15 12.44 -9.00
N ILE A 89 -8.63 12.54 -7.77
CA ILE A 89 -9.26 12.03 -6.55
C ILE A 89 -10.65 12.68 -6.35
N ASN A 90 -10.75 14.00 -6.49
CA ASN A 90 -11.99 14.74 -6.29
C ASN A 90 -13.07 14.29 -7.28
N ARG A 91 -12.70 14.11 -8.55
CA ARG A 91 -13.64 13.66 -9.60
C ARG A 91 -14.04 12.20 -9.45
N THR A 92 -13.15 11.35 -8.96
CA THR A 92 -13.36 9.91 -8.88
C THR A 92 -14.08 9.52 -7.58
N TYR A 93 -13.61 10.03 -6.45
CA TYR A 93 -14.01 9.54 -5.13
C TYR A 93 -14.74 10.58 -4.27
N ARG A 94 -14.58 11.89 -4.53
CA ARG A 94 -15.01 12.93 -3.59
C ARG A 94 -16.05 13.90 -4.16
N ARG A 95 -16.88 13.46 -5.08
CA ARG A 95 -17.96 14.29 -5.64
C ARG A 95 -18.93 14.73 -4.55
N GLY A 96 -19.10 16.05 -4.41
CA GLY A 96 -19.98 16.63 -3.38
C GLY A 96 -19.38 16.71 -1.97
N LEU A 97 -18.13 16.28 -1.79
CA LEU A 97 -17.39 16.40 -0.53
C LEU A 97 -16.40 17.57 -0.59
N LYS A 98 -15.84 17.94 0.57
CA LYS A 98 -14.74 18.91 0.65
C LYS A 98 -13.60 18.46 -0.26
N PRO A 99 -13.23 19.25 -1.27
CA PRO A 99 -12.22 18.81 -2.23
C PRO A 99 -10.81 18.80 -1.61
N TYR A 100 -9.97 17.92 -2.11
CA TYR A 100 -8.55 17.95 -1.86
C TYR A 100 -7.86 18.99 -2.73
N SER A 101 -6.74 19.50 -2.27
CA SER A 101 -5.82 20.38 -3.00
C SER A 101 -4.44 19.74 -3.12
N ALA A 102 -3.53 20.39 -3.82
CA ALA A 102 -2.13 19.98 -3.90
C ALA A 102 -1.48 19.73 -2.53
N GLU A 103 -1.92 20.46 -1.49
CA GLU A 103 -1.36 20.32 -0.13
C GLU A 103 -1.73 19.00 0.56
N ASN A 104 -2.70 18.28 0.03
CA ASN A 104 -3.12 16.98 0.57
C ASN A 104 -2.43 15.80 -0.15
N ILE A 105 -1.59 16.09 -1.14
CA ILE A 105 -0.90 15.10 -1.98
C ILE A 105 0.61 15.22 -1.79
N SER A 106 1.27 14.07 -1.66
CA SER A 106 2.72 13.99 -1.62
C SER A 106 3.21 12.80 -2.44
N PHE A 107 4.24 13.01 -3.25
CA PHE A 107 4.87 11.97 -4.05
C PHE A 107 6.10 11.38 -3.35
N ALA A 108 6.29 10.10 -3.57
CA ALA A 108 7.52 9.38 -3.25
C ALA A 108 7.94 8.54 -4.46
N SER A 109 9.22 8.24 -4.57
CA SER A 109 9.75 7.38 -5.64
C SER A 109 9.37 5.91 -5.39
N GLY A 110 8.11 5.59 -5.69
CA GLY A 110 7.48 4.28 -5.51
C GLY A 110 6.83 4.07 -4.14
N GLY A 111 5.84 3.17 -4.11
CA GLY A 111 5.05 2.86 -2.92
C GLY A 111 5.87 2.37 -1.73
N ARG A 112 6.95 1.63 -2.01
CA ARG A 112 7.86 1.16 -0.96
C ARG A 112 8.48 2.33 -0.17
N LEU A 113 8.93 3.38 -0.85
CA LEU A 113 9.48 4.55 -0.18
C LEU A 113 8.41 5.33 0.58
N ALA A 114 7.19 5.42 0.04
CA ALA A 114 6.06 6.05 0.72
C ALA A 114 5.75 5.33 2.05
N LEU A 115 5.66 4.00 2.03
CA LEU A 115 5.46 3.17 3.23
C LEU A 115 6.62 3.32 4.23
N THR A 116 7.86 3.30 3.77
CA THR A 116 9.03 3.52 4.64
C THR A 116 8.95 4.87 5.34
N ARG A 117 8.52 5.92 4.65
CA ARG A 117 8.32 7.24 5.25
C ARG A 117 7.21 7.24 6.30
N LEU A 118 6.08 6.55 6.04
CA LEU A 118 5.05 6.40 7.07
C LEU A 118 5.62 5.71 8.30
N PHE A 119 6.27 4.56 8.12
CA PHE A 119 6.80 3.82 9.27
C PHE A 119 7.88 4.58 10.04
N SER A 120 8.59 5.51 9.40
CA SER A 120 9.61 6.34 10.06
C SER A 120 9.07 7.44 10.98
N ILE A 121 7.77 7.75 10.94
CA ILE A 121 7.18 8.79 11.80
C ILE A 121 6.75 8.26 13.17
N PHE A 122 6.68 6.95 13.35
CA PHE A 122 6.26 6.37 14.62
C PHE A 122 7.32 6.56 15.72
N LYS A 123 6.86 6.98 16.87
CA LYS A 123 7.70 7.16 18.06
C LYS A 123 8.04 5.82 18.68
N ASP A 124 9.12 5.79 19.45
CA ASP A 124 9.41 4.65 20.31
C ASP A 124 8.24 4.42 21.28
N GLY A 125 7.87 3.15 21.45
CA GLY A 125 6.71 2.74 22.24
C GLY A 125 5.38 2.74 21.48
N SER A 126 5.34 3.18 20.21
CA SER A 126 4.12 3.10 19.42
C SER A 126 3.67 1.65 19.21
N ARG A 127 2.35 1.47 19.15
CA ARG A 127 1.67 0.20 18.90
C ARG A 127 1.15 0.18 17.48
N ILE A 128 1.78 -0.63 16.61
CA ILE A 128 1.48 -0.66 15.19
C ILE A 128 0.82 -2.00 14.87
N ALA A 129 -0.43 -1.95 14.44
CA ALA A 129 -1.17 -3.12 14.01
C ALA A 129 -1.17 -3.27 12.48
N TYR A 130 -1.21 -4.51 12.03
CA TYR A 130 -1.32 -4.84 10.61
C TYR A 130 -2.11 -6.13 10.42
N LYS A 131 -2.74 -6.28 9.24
CA LYS A 131 -3.47 -7.52 8.90
C LYS A 131 -2.49 -8.59 8.42
N ASN A 132 -2.77 -9.85 8.71
CA ASN A 132 -2.08 -11.01 8.16
C ASN A 132 -3.09 -12.12 7.79
N PRO A 133 -3.08 -12.67 6.55
CA PRO A 133 -2.17 -12.32 5.45
C PRO A 133 -2.47 -10.95 4.82
N ASP A 134 -1.41 -10.26 4.45
CA ASP A 134 -1.44 -9.00 3.71
C ASP A 134 -0.14 -8.83 2.90
N TYR A 135 0.12 -7.64 2.38
CA TYR A 135 1.32 -7.37 1.58
C TYR A 135 2.60 -7.68 2.36
N THR A 136 3.33 -8.66 1.88
CA THR A 136 4.47 -9.23 2.60
C THR A 136 5.59 -8.23 2.90
N ALA A 137 5.67 -7.13 2.14
CA ALA A 137 6.65 -6.10 2.41
C ALA A 137 6.36 -5.28 3.68
N TYR A 138 5.16 -5.36 4.26
CA TYR A 138 4.92 -4.75 5.58
C TYR A 138 5.82 -5.36 6.64
N GLU A 139 6.02 -6.66 6.62
CA GLU A 139 6.95 -7.32 7.54
C GLU A 139 8.38 -6.79 7.39
N ASP A 140 8.86 -6.59 6.14
CA ASP A 140 10.18 -6.02 5.87
C ASP A 140 10.34 -4.62 6.48
N TYR A 141 9.31 -3.77 6.39
CA TYR A 141 9.34 -2.39 6.90
C TYR A 141 9.16 -2.32 8.40
N LEU A 142 8.31 -3.19 8.95
CA LEU A 142 8.05 -3.25 10.39
C LEU A 142 9.19 -3.94 11.16
N TYR A 143 9.95 -4.80 10.50
CA TYR A 143 11.04 -5.55 11.14
C TYR A 143 12.05 -4.67 11.89
N PRO A 144 12.54 -3.54 11.33
CA PRO A 144 13.43 -2.64 12.07
C PRO A 144 12.78 -2.00 13.30
N LEU A 145 11.45 -1.78 13.26
CA LEU A 145 10.71 -1.12 14.35
C LEU A 145 10.40 -2.02 15.54
N ARG A 146 10.52 -3.34 15.40
CA ARG A 146 10.22 -4.31 16.47
C ARG A 146 11.01 -4.13 17.77
N HIS A 147 12.07 -3.33 17.74
CA HIS A 147 12.88 -3.04 18.91
C HIS A 147 12.46 -1.78 19.66
N SER A 148 11.70 -0.92 18.98
CA SER A 148 11.22 0.35 19.54
C SER A 148 9.69 0.45 19.57
N CYS A 149 8.97 -0.39 18.80
CA CYS A 149 7.52 -0.39 18.72
C CYS A 149 6.95 -1.78 19.05
N GLU A 150 5.73 -1.81 19.55
CA GLU A 150 4.94 -3.04 19.68
C GLU A 150 4.23 -3.33 18.35
N LEU A 151 4.51 -4.48 17.74
CA LEU A 151 3.87 -4.92 16.51
C LEU A 151 2.74 -5.90 16.84
N ILE A 152 1.53 -5.60 16.36
CA ILE A 152 0.31 -6.34 16.68
C ILE A 152 -0.31 -6.87 15.40
N GLU A 153 -0.49 -8.17 15.32
CA GLU A 153 -1.02 -8.85 14.15
C GLU A 153 -2.52 -9.09 14.29
N LEU A 154 -3.33 -8.56 13.35
CA LEU A 154 -4.72 -8.98 13.16
C LEU A 154 -4.74 -10.14 12.16
N ARG A 155 -4.84 -11.34 12.69
CA ARG A 155 -4.81 -12.57 11.90
C ARG A 155 -6.18 -12.88 11.31
N ALA A 156 -6.34 -12.65 10.01
CA ALA A 156 -7.54 -13.04 9.28
C ALA A 156 -7.59 -14.57 9.09
N GLN A 157 -8.77 -15.13 9.17
CA GLN A 157 -8.99 -16.57 9.20
C GLN A 157 -9.35 -17.13 7.81
N GLU A 158 -8.74 -18.23 7.41
CA GLU A 158 -9.04 -18.92 6.15
C GLU A 158 -10.51 -19.32 6.03
N LYS A 159 -11.12 -19.78 7.12
CA LYS A 159 -12.55 -20.17 7.17
C LYS A 159 -13.51 -19.04 6.78
N ASN A 160 -13.06 -17.76 6.89
CA ASN A 160 -13.81 -16.56 6.50
C ASN A 160 -13.29 -16.01 5.16
N GLY A 161 -12.52 -16.77 4.38
CA GLY A 161 -11.87 -16.33 3.16
C GLY A 161 -10.87 -15.17 3.41
N PHE A 162 -10.27 -15.12 4.58
CA PHE A 162 -9.36 -14.04 5.02
C PHE A 162 -10.01 -12.65 5.09
N MET A 163 -11.34 -12.59 5.15
CA MET A 163 -12.06 -11.35 5.46
C MET A 163 -12.05 -11.10 6.97
N VAL A 164 -11.97 -9.84 7.35
CA VAL A 164 -12.17 -9.36 8.71
C VAL A 164 -13.49 -8.61 8.74
N SER A 165 -14.42 -9.06 9.54
CA SER A 165 -15.71 -8.39 9.71
C SER A 165 -15.58 -7.08 10.49
N ASP A 166 -16.57 -6.19 10.35
CA ASP A 166 -16.62 -4.92 11.09
C ASP A 166 -16.56 -5.14 12.61
N THR A 167 -17.21 -6.21 13.09
CA THR A 167 -17.21 -6.56 14.52
C THR A 167 -15.82 -6.99 14.97
N GLU A 168 -15.19 -7.91 14.25
CA GLU A 168 -13.82 -8.37 14.56
C GLU A 168 -12.83 -7.21 14.53
N PHE A 169 -12.94 -6.32 13.53
CA PHE A 169 -12.09 -5.14 13.45
C PHE A 169 -12.31 -4.19 14.64
N SER A 170 -13.57 -3.90 14.97
CA SER A 170 -13.92 -3.03 16.09
C SER A 170 -13.42 -3.58 17.43
N GLU A 171 -13.62 -4.87 17.67
CA GLU A 171 -13.16 -5.56 18.88
C GLU A 171 -11.62 -5.53 18.97
N PHE A 172 -10.95 -5.80 17.87
CA PHE A 172 -9.49 -5.77 17.80
C PHE A 172 -8.93 -4.37 18.13
N ILE A 173 -9.44 -3.32 17.48
CA ILE A 173 -8.99 -1.94 17.73
C ILE A 173 -9.23 -1.52 19.18
N LYS A 174 -10.40 -1.83 19.74
CA LYS A 174 -10.72 -1.52 21.14
C LYS A 174 -9.88 -2.30 22.16
N GLN A 175 -9.63 -3.58 21.88
CA GLN A 175 -8.85 -4.45 22.75
C GLN A 175 -7.38 -4.05 22.78
N TYR A 176 -6.80 -3.86 21.61
CA TYR A 176 -5.35 -3.63 21.49
C TYR A 176 -4.97 -2.16 21.47
N ARG A 177 -5.89 -1.25 21.16
CA ARG A 177 -5.68 0.20 21.09
C ARG A 177 -4.39 0.57 20.35
N PRO A 178 -4.21 0.13 19.10
CA PRO A 178 -3.02 0.48 18.34
C PRO A 178 -3.00 1.97 17.99
N ASP A 179 -1.82 2.56 17.91
CA ASP A 179 -1.63 3.92 17.41
C ASP A 179 -1.83 3.99 15.89
N ALA A 180 -1.59 2.87 15.20
CA ALA A 180 -1.83 2.74 13.77
C ALA A 180 -2.28 1.33 13.39
N TYR A 181 -3.12 1.23 12.37
CA TYR A 181 -3.48 -0.01 11.69
C TYR A 181 -3.24 0.13 10.18
N ILE A 182 -2.50 -0.81 9.60
CA ILE A 182 -2.10 -0.79 8.18
C ILE A 182 -2.65 -2.02 7.48
N PHE A 183 -3.26 -1.82 6.31
CA PHE A 183 -3.76 -2.90 5.47
C PHE A 183 -3.82 -2.51 4.00
N SER A 184 -3.77 -3.49 3.09
CA SER A 184 -4.02 -3.28 1.67
C SER A 184 -5.48 -3.54 1.32
N ASN A 185 -6.04 -2.70 0.44
CA ASN A 185 -7.44 -2.79 0.00
C ASN A 185 -7.61 -2.37 -1.47
N PRO A 186 -7.89 -3.30 -2.38
CA PRO A 186 -7.96 -4.77 -2.24
C PRO A 186 -6.68 -5.40 -1.70
N CYS A 187 -6.83 -6.49 -0.97
CA CYS A 187 -5.72 -7.13 -0.27
C CYS A 187 -4.82 -7.94 -1.20
N ASN A 188 -3.54 -7.66 -1.17
CA ASN A 188 -2.52 -8.55 -1.71
C ASN A 188 -1.95 -9.42 -0.57
N PRO A 189 -2.10 -10.77 -0.55
CA PRO A 189 -2.33 -11.61 -1.73
C PRO A 189 -3.75 -12.17 -1.87
N THR A 190 -4.67 -11.93 -0.96
CA THR A 190 -5.93 -12.66 -0.87
C THR A 190 -6.98 -12.23 -1.91
N GLY A 191 -6.83 -11.05 -2.51
CA GLY A 191 -7.81 -10.46 -3.42
C GLY A 191 -9.08 -9.94 -2.72
N GLN A 192 -9.19 -10.09 -1.41
CA GLN A 192 -10.34 -9.64 -0.64
C GLN A 192 -10.40 -8.12 -0.57
N SER A 193 -11.61 -7.58 -0.55
CA SER A 193 -11.84 -6.14 -0.47
C SER A 193 -12.86 -5.80 0.59
N VAL A 194 -12.50 -4.88 1.47
CA VAL A 194 -13.46 -4.18 2.32
C VAL A 194 -14.11 -3.10 1.47
N LYS A 195 -15.44 -3.01 1.44
CA LYS A 195 -16.18 -2.12 0.52
C LYS A 195 -17.26 -1.33 1.26
N GLY A 196 -17.65 -0.21 0.66
CA GLY A 196 -18.85 0.54 1.03
C GLY A 196 -18.96 0.85 2.52
N GLY A 197 -20.08 0.43 3.14
CA GLY A 197 -20.36 0.70 4.54
C GLY A 197 -19.35 0.13 5.51
N SER A 198 -18.80 -1.07 5.25
CA SER A 198 -17.75 -1.65 6.09
C SER A 198 -16.48 -0.81 6.07
N LEU A 199 -16.12 -0.26 4.92
CA LEU A 199 -14.96 0.62 4.82
C LEU A 199 -15.17 1.95 5.55
N ALA A 200 -16.40 2.50 5.48
CA ALA A 200 -16.80 3.65 6.28
C ALA A 200 -16.67 3.36 7.78
N ASN A 201 -17.12 2.17 8.23
CA ASN A 201 -17.00 1.75 9.62
C ASN A 201 -15.53 1.67 10.08
N TYR A 202 -14.62 1.20 9.21
CA TYR A 202 -13.19 1.18 9.54
C TYR A 202 -12.65 2.59 9.81
N VAL A 203 -12.99 3.55 8.94
CA VAL A 203 -12.62 4.96 9.14
C VAL A 203 -13.20 5.51 10.45
N ASP A 204 -14.48 5.24 10.72
CA ASP A 204 -15.17 5.72 11.92
C ASP A 204 -14.60 5.11 13.21
N ILE A 205 -14.29 3.83 13.20
CA ILE A 205 -13.68 3.16 14.36
C ILE A 205 -12.31 3.76 14.64
N CYS A 206 -11.48 3.91 13.61
CA CYS A 206 -10.14 4.49 13.74
C CYS A 206 -10.19 5.95 14.21
N ARG A 207 -11.16 6.74 13.71
CA ARG A 207 -11.39 8.12 14.17
C ARG A 207 -11.77 8.17 15.66
N LYS A 208 -12.67 7.29 16.12
CA LYS A 208 -13.13 7.24 17.52
C LYS A 208 -12.05 6.79 18.49
N GLU A 209 -11.22 5.86 18.07
CA GLU A 209 -10.17 5.28 18.92
C GLU A 209 -8.79 5.97 18.73
N ASN A 210 -8.72 7.07 17.96
CA ASN A 210 -7.48 7.80 17.64
C ASN A 210 -6.38 6.90 17.03
N CYS A 211 -6.77 5.95 16.21
CA CYS A 211 -5.88 5.04 15.50
C CYS A 211 -5.62 5.55 14.08
N LEU A 212 -4.37 5.73 13.67
CA LEU A 212 -4.04 6.05 12.29
C LEU A 212 -4.38 4.88 11.37
N LEU A 213 -5.27 5.09 10.40
CA LEU A 213 -5.62 4.12 9.38
C LEU A 213 -4.75 4.32 8.14
N GLY A 214 -3.81 3.42 7.89
CA GLY A 214 -2.99 3.39 6.68
C GLY A 214 -3.60 2.45 5.64
N CYS A 215 -4.10 3.00 4.53
CA CYS A 215 -4.73 2.23 3.46
C CYS A 215 -3.82 2.17 2.24
N ASP A 216 -3.34 0.98 1.92
CA ASP A 216 -2.61 0.70 0.69
C ASP A 216 -3.61 0.33 -0.40
N GLU A 217 -3.92 1.29 -1.29
CA GLU A 217 -4.97 1.19 -2.28
C GLU A 217 -4.45 0.98 -3.72
N PHE A 218 -3.23 0.48 -3.88
CA PHE A 218 -2.63 0.24 -5.19
C PHE A 218 -3.48 -0.64 -6.12
N TYR A 219 -4.38 -1.44 -5.56
CA TYR A 219 -5.29 -2.32 -6.30
C TYR A 219 -6.75 -1.83 -6.32
N ALA A 220 -7.06 -0.61 -5.88
CA ALA A 220 -8.44 -0.10 -5.82
C ALA A 220 -9.17 -0.13 -7.17
N THR A 221 -8.45 -0.02 -8.28
CA THR A 221 -9.00 -0.11 -9.64
C THR A 221 -9.21 -1.56 -10.14
N PHE A 222 -8.80 -2.58 -9.36
CA PHE A 222 -8.95 -4.00 -9.70
C PHE A 222 -10.04 -4.70 -8.88
N ALA A 223 -11.03 -3.95 -8.41
CA ALA A 223 -12.17 -4.50 -7.71
C ALA A 223 -13.33 -4.74 -8.69
N TYR A 224 -13.88 -5.96 -8.65
CA TYR A 224 -14.89 -6.41 -9.57
C TYR A 224 -16.08 -7.02 -8.83
N GLU A 225 -17.24 -7.05 -9.50
CA GLU A 225 -18.39 -7.86 -9.12
C GLU A 225 -18.23 -9.30 -9.64
N GLU A 226 -19.12 -10.21 -9.24
CA GLU A 226 -19.08 -11.61 -9.68
C GLU A 226 -19.22 -11.78 -11.20
N ASP A 227 -19.91 -10.86 -11.86
CA ASP A 227 -20.10 -10.84 -13.31
C ASP A 227 -18.90 -10.26 -14.08
N GLY A 228 -17.82 -9.89 -13.37
CA GLY A 228 -16.63 -9.27 -13.94
C GLY A 228 -16.74 -7.79 -14.23
N SER A 229 -17.87 -7.16 -13.94
CA SER A 229 -18.01 -5.69 -14.04
C SER A 229 -17.23 -4.99 -12.93
N PRO A 230 -16.82 -3.73 -13.10
CA PRO A 230 -16.19 -2.95 -12.03
C PRO A 230 -17.08 -2.90 -10.78
N SER A 231 -16.46 -2.88 -9.61
CA SER A 231 -17.18 -2.81 -8.33
C SER A 231 -18.10 -1.58 -8.28
N LYS A 232 -19.34 -1.79 -7.84
CA LYS A 232 -20.35 -0.75 -7.67
C LYS A 232 -20.18 0.03 -6.39
N GLU A 233 -19.57 -0.59 -5.38
CA GLU A 233 -19.29 0.03 -4.10
C GLU A 233 -17.85 0.57 -4.06
N PRO A 234 -17.63 1.71 -3.37
CA PRO A 234 -16.27 2.21 -3.19
C PRO A 234 -15.39 1.20 -2.47
N VAL A 235 -14.20 0.97 -3.00
CA VAL A 235 -13.12 0.19 -2.38
C VAL A 235 -12.01 1.09 -1.85
N SER A 236 -12.15 2.39 -1.99
CA SER A 236 -11.27 3.41 -1.43
C SER A 236 -11.88 4.03 -0.18
N VAL A 237 -11.06 4.37 0.81
CA VAL A 237 -11.48 5.11 2.01
C VAL A 237 -11.75 6.59 1.71
N LEU A 238 -11.28 7.11 0.59
CA LEU A 238 -11.35 8.53 0.23
C LEU A 238 -12.76 9.15 0.29
N PRO A 239 -13.86 8.45 -0.07
CA PRO A 239 -15.22 8.97 0.12
C PRO A 239 -15.65 9.16 1.57
N PHE A 240 -15.01 8.47 2.52
CA PHE A 240 -15.40 8.43 3.93
C PHE A 240 -14.56 9.35 4.82
N ILE A 241 -13.55 10.02 4.26
CA ILE A 241 -12.75 11.02 4.93
C ILE A 241 -13.50 12.35 4.88
N GLU A 242 -13.91 12.87 6.02
CA GLU A 242 -14.62 14.15 6.11
C GLU A 242 -13.66 15.33 5.94
N ASP A 243 -12.62 15.37 6.74
CA ASP A 243 -11.56 16.38 6.68
C ASP A 243 -10.18 15.72 6.75
N VAL A 244 -9.44 15.76 5.63
CA VAL A 244 -8.11 15.15 5.51
C VAL A 244 -7.08 15.67 6.53
N ASN A 245 -7.30 16.85 7.09
CA ASN A 245 -6.42 17.42 8.10
C ASN A 245 -6.78 17.02 9.55
N LYS A 246 -7.89 16.27 9.73
CA LYS A 246 -8.40 15.89 11.05
C LYS A 246 -8.59 14.39 11.18
N ASP A 247 -9.01 13.74 10.11
CA ASP A 247 -9.21 12.29 10.12
C ASP A 247 -7.85 11.58 10.12
N PRO A 248 -7.66 10.60 11.01
CA PRO A 248 -6.40 9.87 11.11
C PRO A 248 -6.28 8.82 9.98
N VAL A 249 -6.28 9.25 8.72
CA VAL A 249 -6.24 8.36 7.56
C VAL A 249 -5.14 8.81 6.60
N VAL A 250 -4.34 7.85 6.15
CA VAL A 250 -3.35 8.03 5.08
C VAL A 250 -3.60 6.99 4.00
N VAL A 251 -3.68 7.43 2.75
CA VAL A 251 -3.88 6.56 1.60
C VAL A 251 -2.59 6.49 0.78
N PHE A 252 -2.23 5.28 0.40
CA PHE A 252 -1.13 5.00 -0.53
C PHE A 252 -1.70 4.48 -1.83
N ASP A 253 -1.34 5.11 -2.92
CA ASP A 253 -1.69 4.70 -4.27
C ASP A 253 -0.54 5.06 -5.22
N GLY A 254 -0.61 4.61 -6.46
CA GLY A 254 0.43 4.91 -7.43
C GLY A 254 0.12 4.40 -8.83
N LEU A 255 0.95 4.84 -9.76
CA LEU A 255 0.74 4.56 -11.18
C LEU A 255 1.11 3.12 -11.59
N THR A 256 1.81 2.39 -10.72
CA THR A 256 2.39 1.07 -11.04
C THR A 256 1.34 0.02 -11.41
N LYS A 257 0.18 0.02 -10.77
CA LYS A 257 -0.86 -1.02 -10.95
C LYS A 257 -1.94 -0.55 -11.91
N GLY A 258 -2.84 0.32 -11.48
CA GLY A 258 -3.99 0.75 -12.29
C GLY A 258 -3.61 1.45 -13.59
N PHE A 259 -2.50 2.15 -13.62
CA PHE A 259 -2.01 2.89 -14.80
C PHE A 259 -0.86 2.20 -15.54
N ARG A 260 -0.33 1.09 -15.03
CA ARG A 260 0.71 0.26 -15.64
C ARG A 260 2.07 0.97 -15.85
N TYR A 261 2.45 1.90 -14.94
CA TYR A 261 3.72 2.64 -14.98
C TYR A 261 4.68 2.24 -13.86
#